data_79a0176ae9db812879173a2036c7b323
#
_entry.id   79a0176ae9db812879173a2036c7b323
#
_cell.length_a   1.000
_cell.length_b   1.000
_cell.length_c   1.000
_cell.angle_alpha   90.00
_cell.angle_beta   90.00
_cell.angle_gamma   90.00
#
_symmetry.space_group_name_H-M   'P 1'
#
loop_
_entity.id
_entity.type
_entity.pdbx_description
1 polymer ?
#
loop_
_entity_poly.entity_id
_entity_poly.type
_entity_poly.pdbx_seq_one_letter_code
_entity_poly.pdbx_strand_id
1 'polypeptide(L)'
;MKYLGTQTLETKRLILRKIKLNDYKDAFKNWCNSENVDKYVIWTKHPTEEETKILYTKWIEEYDEKTYRWIIELKDINEVIGTIDVSKRFLNFGTCEIGYCLSDKYWNQGIMTEATNEVIRFLFEECDADTICAQFLENNPASGKVMEKVGMKYEGRLRSRIFDKDNNRNDLLVYSILKEEYFNNKK
;
A
#
# COMPACT_ATOMS: atom_id res chain seq x y z
N MET A 1 8.60 -3.67 -18.20
CA MET A 1 7.34 -3.76 -17.41
C MET A 1 6.13 -3.70 -18.33
N LYS A 2 5.10 -4.53 -18.10
CA LYS A 2 3.80 -4.50 -18.78
C LYS A 2 2.79 -3.75 -17.91
N TYR A 3 1.96 -2.93 -18.52
CA TYR A 3 0.91 -2.19 -17.82
C TYR A 3 -0.40 -2.98 -17.89
N LEU A 4 -0.73 -3.68 -16.80
CA LEU A 4 -1.93 -4.51 -16.70
C LEU A 4 -3.03 -3.84 -15.87
N GLY A 5 -2.71 -2.73 -15.20
CA GLY A 5 -3.60 -2.06 -14.26
C GLY A 5 -3.95 -2.92 -13.06
N THR A 6 -4.92 -2.47 -12.28
CA THR A 6 -5.38 -3.18 -11.10
C THR A 6 -6.19 -4.42 -11.49
N GLN A 7 -5.60 -5.61 -11.34
CA GLN A 7 -6.28 -6.90 -11.47
C GLN A 7 -6.79 -7.36 -10.09
N THR A 8 -7.83 -8.20 -10.05
CA THR A 8 -8.23 -8.84 -8.80
C THR A 8 -7.24 -9.93 -8.43
N LEU A 9 -6.68 -9.85 -7.22
CA LEU A 9 -5.74 -10.83 -6.68
C LEU A 9 -6.37 -11.49 -5.46
N GLU A 10 -6.09 -12.76 -5.26
CA GLU A 10 -6.63 -13.52 -4.14
C GLU A 10 -5.52 -14.22 -3.36
N THR A 11 -5.65 -14.17 -2.03
CA THR A 11 -4.80 -14.91 -1.11
C THR A 11 -5.66 -15.86 -0.26
N LYS A 12 -5.07 -16.49 0.74
CA LYS A 12 -5.83 -17.35 1.68
C LYS A 12 -6.96 -16.60 2.38
N ARG A 13 -6.67 -15.38 2.87
CA ARG A 13 -7.62 -14.59 3.70
C ARG A 13 -8.22 -13.39 2.97
N LEU A 14 -7.61 -12.93 1.87
CA LEU A 14 -7.87 -11.61 1.30
C LEU A 14 -8.32 -11.69 -0.16
N ILE A 15 -9.14 -10.69 -0.55
CA ILE A 15 -9.37 -10.29 -1.93
C ILE A 15 -8.82 -8.87 -2.08
N LEU A 16 -7.86 -8.70 -2.99
CA LEU A 16 -7.36 -7.39 -3.38
C LEU A 16 -8.01 -7.03 -4.71
N ARG A 17 -8.82 -5.98 -4.74
CA ARG A 17 -9.65 -5.62 -5.90
C ARG A 17 -9.71 -4.12 -6.11
N LYS A 18 -10.21 -3.72 -7.28
CA LYS A 18 -10.54 -2.31 -7.53
C LYS A 18 -11.54 -1.78 -6.51
N ILE A 19 -11.45 -0.49 -6.23
CA ILE A 19 -12.38 0.24 -5.37
C ILE A 19 -13.78 0.21 -6.00
N LYS A 20 -14.78 -0.05 -5.16
CA LYS A 20 -16.21 0.20 -5.45
C LYS A 20 -16.66 1.42 -4.66
N LEU A 21 -17.63 2.17 -5.18
CA LEU A 21 -18.04 3.42 -4.52
C LEU A 21 -18.41 3.21 -3.04
N ASN A 22 -19.14 2.17 -2.73
CA ASN A 22 -19.60 1.91 -1.35
C ASN A 22 -18.48 1.54 -0.37
N ASP A 23 -17.26 1.22 -0.85
CA ASP A 23 -16.12 0.89 0.01
C ASP A 23 -15.68 2.09 0.87
N TYR A 24 -16.08 3.33 0.52
CA TYR A 24 -15.78 4.50 1.33
C TYR A 24 -16.31 4.41 2.76
N LYS A 25 -17.41 3.68 2.98
CA LYS A 25 -18.01 3.49 4.32
C LYS A 25 -17.09 2.69 5.23
N ASP A 26 -16.62 1.54 4.73
CA ASP A 26 -15.66 0.73 5.46
C ASP A 26 -14.33 1.46 5.63
N ALA A 27 -13.87 2.16 4.60
CA ALA A 27 -12.64 2.94 4.67
C ALA A 27 -12.71 4.04 5.74
N PHE A 28 -13.80 4.80 5.79
CA PHE A 28 -14.02 5.81 6.82
C PHE A 28 -13.99 5.19 8.21
N LYS A 29 -14.80 4.13 8.43
CA LYS A 29 -14.93 3.41 9.69
C LYS A 29 -13.60 2.79 10.17
N ASN A 30 -12.80 2.25 9.24
CA ASN A 30 -11.69 1.38 9.59
C ASN A 30 -10.33 2.07 9.63
N TRP A 31 -10.09 3.12 8.82
CA TRP A 31 -8.79 3.80 8.86
C TRP A 31 -8.81 5.29 8.53
N CYS A 32 -9.71 5.78 7.64
CA CYS A 32 -9.67 7.20 7.26
C CYS A 32 -10.02 8.15 8.41
N ASN A 33 -10.80 7.69 9.40
CA ASN A 33 -11.14 8.45 10.61
C ASN A 33 -10.43 7.92 11.88
N SER A 34 -9.48 7.00 11.77
CA SER A 34 -8.79 6.40 12.92
C SER A 34 -7.69 7.30 13.46
N GLU A 35 -7.78 7.64 14.75
CA GLU A 35 -6.73 8.34 15.51
C GLU A 35 -5.40 7.57 15.52
N ASN A 36 -5.47 6.24 15.56
CA ASN A 36 -4.26 5.42 15.60
C ASN A 36 -3.55 5.38 14.26
N VAL A 37 -4.29 5.25 13.16
CA VAL A 37 -3.73 5.25 11.81
C VAL A 37 -3.17 6.63 11.46
N ASP A 38 -3.87 7.70 11.84
CA ASP A 38 -3.49 9.10 11.60
C ASP A 38 -2.08 9.46 12.11
N LYS A 39 -1.59 8.76 13.14
CA LYS A 39 -0.23 8.99 13.71
C LYS A 39 0.91 8.62 12.75
N TYR A 40 0.65 7.74 11.76
CA TYR A 40 1.67 7.11 10.94
C TYR A 40 1.54 7.41 9.45
N VAL A 41 0.59 8.26 9.08
CA VAL A 41 0.33 8.67 7.70
C VAL A 41 0.64 10.16 7.52
N ILE A 42 0.86 10.58 6.28
CA ILE A 42 1.18 11.97 5.94
C ILE A 42 -0.06 12.81 5.61
N TRP A 43 -1.20 12.17 5.50
CA TRP A 43 -2.50 12.81 5.29
C TRP A 43 -3.25 12.92 6.62
N THR A 44 -4.11 13.93 6.75
CA THR A 44 -4.95 14.13 7.94
C THR A 44 -6.18 13.22 7.89
N LYS A 45 -6.55 12.62 9.02
CA LYS A 45 -7.78 11.84 9.12
C LYS A 45 -8.99 12.63 8.61
N HIS A 46 -9.89 11.93 7.96
CA HIS A 46 -11.09 12.55 7.41
C HIS A 46 -12.08 12.84 8.55
N PRO A 47 -12.51 14.09 8.75
CA PRO A 47 -13.49 14.45 9.76
C PRO A 47 -14.90 13.94 9.46
N THR A 48 -15.22 13.73 8.17
CA THR A 48 -16.53 13.29 7.72
C THR A 48 -16.46 12.13 6.71
N GLU A 49 -17.50 11.31 6.68
CA GLU A 49 -17.64 10.22 5.70
C GLU A 49 -17.71 10.76 4.26
N GLU A 50 -18.27 11.95 4.06
CA GLU A 50 -18.39 12.57 2.74
C GLU A 50 -17.01 12.90 2.14
N GLU A 51 -16.03 13.30 2.93
CA GLU A 51 -14.65 13.50 2.45
C GLU A 51 -14.02 12.21 1.92
N THR A 52 -14.26 11.09 2.63
CA THR A 52 -13.81 9.79 2.15
C THR A 52 -14.50 9.41 0.85
N LYS A 53 -15.79 9.67 0.73
CA LYS A 53 -16.57 9.40 -0.47
C LYS A 53 -16.09 10.22 -1.67
N ILE A 54 -15.81 11.51 -1.48
CA ILE A 54 -15.25 12.38 -2.53
C ILE A 54 -13.91 11.82 -3.02
N LEU A 55 -13.00 11.44 -2.10
CA LEU A 55 -11.71 10.83 -2.45
C LEU A 55 -11.89 9.53 -3.25
N TYR A 56 -12.81 8.66 -2.82
CA TYR A 56 -13.06 7.38 -3.47
C TYR A 56 -13.67 7.54 -4.86
N THR A 57 -14.59 8.50 -5.03
CA THR A 57 -15.13 8.85 -6.34
C THR A 57 -14.01 9.25 -7.31
N LYS A 58 -13.14 10.16 -6.88
CA LYS A 58 -11.97 10.57 -7.67
C LYS A 58 -11.06 9.39 -8.02
N TRP A 59 -10.75 8.53 -7.06
CA TRP A 59 -9.88 7.37 -7.28
C TRP A 59 -10.47 6.35 -8.25
N ILE A 60 -11.80 6.20 -8.29
CA ILE A 60 -12.49 5.34 -9.25
C ILE A 60 -12.35 5.90 -10.68
N GLU A 61 -12.45 7.21 -10.85
CA GLU A 61 -12.29 7.87 -12.14
C GLU A 61 -10.85 7.81 -12.69
N GLU A 62 -9.85 7.64 -11.80
CA GLU A 62 -8.43 7.57 -12.15
C GLU A 62 -7.97 6.19 -12.66
N TYR A 63 -8.82 5.14 -12.64
CA TYR A 63 -8.39 3.81 -13.07
C TYR A 63 -8.12 3.73 -14.58
N ASP A 64 -6.88 3.37 -14.91
CA ASP A 64 -6.37 3.10 -16.25
C ASP A 64 -5.42 1.88 -16.21
N GLU A 65 -4.77 1.55 -17.32
CA GLU A 65 -3.79 0.46 -17.40
C GLU A 65 -2.50 0.70 -16.59
N LYS A 66 -2.27 1.93 -16.11
CA LYS A 66 -1.13 2.30 -15.25
C LYS A 66 -1.52 2.54 -13.81
N THR A 67 -2.79 2.37 -13.48
CA THR A 67 -3.27 2.51 -12.10
C THR A 67 -3.26 1.17 -11.40
N TYR A 68 -2.46 1.08 -10.34
CA TYR A 68 -2.34 -0.08 -9.46
C TYR A 68 -2.77 0.37 -8.06
N ARG A 69 -4.04 0.16 -7.73
CA ARG A 69 -4.62 0.52 -6.44
C ARG A 69 -5.67 -0.51 -6.04
N TRP A 70 -5.41 -1.21 -4.96
CA TRP A 70 -6.28 -2.26 -4.43
C TRP A 70 -6.86 -1.87 -3.10
N ILE A 71 -8.13 -2.19 -2.92
CA ILE A 71 -8.75 -2.34 -1.62
C ILE A 71 -8.46 -3.75 -1.12
N ILE A 72 -8.17 -3.88 0.17
CA ILE A 72 -7.96 -5.16 0.84
C ILE A 72 -9.26 -5.54 1.54
N GLU A 73 -9.94 -6.55 1.00
CA GLU A 73 -11.18 -7.11 1.57
C GLU A 73 -10.85 -8.39 2.33
N LEU A 74 -11.32 -8.51 3.57
CA LEU A 74 -11.17 -9.71 4.39
C LEU A 74 -12.32 -10.67 4.09
N LYS A 75 -12.02 -11.87 3.54
CA LYS A 75 -13.00 -12.84 3.03
C LYS A 75 -14.02 -13.28 4.06
N ASP A 76 -13.58 -13.53 5.29
CA ASP A 76 -14.42 -14.11 6.35
C ASP A 76 -15.60 -13.21 6.73
N ILE A 77 -15.46 -11.91 6.58
CA ILE A 77 -16.48 -10.93 6.99
C ILE A 77 -16.93 -10.01 5.84
N ASN A 78 -16.36 -10.15 4.64
CA ASN A 78 -16.63 -9.31 3.46
C ASN A 78 -16.50 -7.81 3.77
N GLU A 79 -15.54 -7.42 4.60
CA GLU A 79 -15.30 -6.03 5.01
C GLU A 79 -13.98 -5.54 4.42
N VAL A 80 -13.97 -4.28 3.95
CA VAL A 80 -12.75 -3.63 3.47
C VAL A 80 -11.98 -3.09 4.67
N ILE A 81 -10.72 -3.53 4.81
CA ILE A 81 -9.89 -3.28 6.00
C ILE A 81 -8.61 -2.50 5.74
N GLY A 82 -8.30 -2.20 4.48
CA GLY A 82 -7.09 -1.47 4.11
C GLY A 82 -6.97 -1.23 2.62
N THR A 83 -5.84 -0.67 2.22
CA THR A 83 -5.49 -0.39 0.83
C THR A 83 -4.01 -0.60 0.59
N ILE A 84 -3.65 -0.93 -0.65
CA ILE A 84 -2.28 -0.96 -1.16
C ILE A 84 -2.28 -0.41 -2.59
N ASP A 85 -1.33 0.46 -2.90
CA ASP A 85 -1.21 1.07 -4.23
C ASP A 85 0.24 1.17 -4.70
N VAL A 86 0.42 1.51 -5.97
CA VAL A 86 1.71 1.81 -6.59
C VAL A 86 1.70 3.24 -7.09
N SER A 87 2.67 4.00 -6.65
CA SER A 87 2.91 5.36 -7.14
C SER A 87 3.26 5.34 -8.64
N LYS A 88 2.63 6.21 -9.43
CA LYS A 88 2.96 6.38 -10.86
C LYS A 88 4.36 6.99 -11.10
N ARG A 89 5.05 7.47 -10.05
CA ARG A 89 6.26 8.27 -10.14
C ARG A 89 7.40 7.63 -10.92
N PHE A 90 7.65 6.33 -10.71
CA PHE A 90 8.78 5.62 -11.30
C PHE A 90 8.40 4.48 -12.25
N LEU A 91 7.10 4.31 -12.55
CA LEU A 91 6.61 3.20 -13.39
C LEU A 91 7.27 3.13 -14.77
N ASN A 92 7.53 4.27 -15.39
CA ASN A 92 8.17 4.33 -16.71
C ASN A 92 9.62 3.79 -16.72
N PHE A 93 10.23 3.61 -15.54
CA PHE A 93 11.58 3.04 -15.38
C PHE A 93 11.54 1.59 -14.91
N GLY A 94 10.37 0.93 -14.93
CA GLY A 94 10.23 -0.44 -14.43
C GLY A 94 10.24 -0.55 -12.89
N THR A 95 10.20 0.58 -12.18
CA THR A 95 10.23 0.63 -10.71
C THR A 95 8.83 0.90 -10.15
N CYS A 96 8.38 0.04 -9.25
CA CYS A 96 7.10 0.15 -8.55
C CYS A 96 7.33 0.60 -7.09
N GLU A 97 6.95 1.83 -6.76
CA GLU A 97 6.94 2.31 -5.37
C GLU A 97 5.58 2.00 -4.75
N ILE A 98 5.54 1.05 -3.81
CA ILE A 98 4.30 0.63 -3.15
C ILE A 98 4.06 1.43 -1.87
N GLY A 99 2.79 1.77 -1.64
CA GLY A 99 2.28 2.34 -0.40
C GLY A 99 1.10 1.52 0.12
N TYR A 100 0.88 1.50 1.44
CA TYR A 100 -0.22 0.76 2.03
C TYR A 100 -0.72 1.38 3.33
N CYS A 101 -1.98 1.10 3.63
CA CYS A 101 -2.63 1.46 4.88
C CYS A 101 -3.53 0.31 5.34
N LEU A 102 -3.60 0.06 6.64
CA LEU A 102 -4.40 -1.00 7.25
C LEU A 102 -5.07 -0.47 8.50
N SER A 103 -6.33 -0.85 8.69
CA SER A 103 -7.05 -0.63 9.94
C SER A 103 -6.25 -1.15 11.15
N ASP A 104 -6.17 -0.36 12.19
CA ASP A 104 -5.46 -0.68 13.43
C ASP A 104 -6.00 -1.94 14.13
N LYS A 105 -7.27 -2.29 13.91
CA LYS A 105 -7.90 -3.52 14.40
C LYS A 105 -7.23 -4.80 13.87
N TYR A 106 -6.55 -4.72 12.74
CA TYR A 106 -5.93 -5.85 12.04
C TYR A 106 -4.40 -5.82 12.05
N TRP A 107 -3.80 -4.91 12.83
CA TRP A 107 -2.35 -4.86 13.00
C TRP A 107 -1.80 -6.10 13.69
N ASN A 108 -0.53 -6.41 13.44
CA ASN A 108 0.20 -7.55 14.01
C ASN A 108 -0.39 -8.95 13.68
N GLN A 109 -1.32 -9.06 12.73
CA GLN A 109 -1.95 -10.32 12.31
C GLN A 109 -1.39 -10.87 10.98
N GLY A 110 -0.34 -10.23 10.44
CA GLY A 110 0.29 -10.63 9.18
C GLY A 110 -0.54 -10.31 7.92
N ILE A 111 -1.64 -9.57 8.05
CA ILE A 111 -2.55 -9.22 6.94
C ILE A 111 -1.80 -8.40 5.87
N MET A 112 -1.13 -7.31 6.28
CA MET A 112 -0.42 -6.47 5.31
C MET A 112 0.76 -7.21 4.66
N THR A 113 1.45 -8.07 5.39
CA THR A 113 2.50 -8.93 4.82
C THR A 113 1.94 -9.87 3.75
N GLU A 114 0.78 -10.49 3.99
CA GLU A 114 0.10 -11.36 3.03
C GLU A 114 -0.33 -10.59 1.77
N ALA A 115 -0.96 -9.42 1.94
CA ALA A 115 -1.36 -8.57 0.83
C ALA A 115 -0.15 -8.09 -0.01
N THR A 116 0.89 -7.61 0.67
CA THR A 116 2.10 -7.10 0.00
C THR A 116 2.84 -8.19 -0.76
N ASN A 117 2.94 -9.42 -0.22
CA ASN A 117 3.54 -10.55 -0.93
C ASN A 117 2.82 -10.85 -2.24
N GLU A 118 1.49 -10.84 -2.25
CA GLU A 118 0.71 -11.11 -3.45
C GLU A 118 0.84 -9.97 -4.50
N VAL A 119 0.88 -8.72 -4.05
CA VAL A 119 1.14 -7.58 -4.95
C VAL A 119 2.56 -7.66 -5.53
N ILE A 120 3.58 -8.00 -4.74
CA ILE A 120 4.96 -8.21 -5.21
C ILE A 120 5.01 -9.34 -6.25
N ARG A 121 4.33 -10.47 -5.98
CA ARG A 121 4.21 -11.57 -6.94
C ARG A 121 3.65 -11.07 -8.27
N PHE A 122 2.52 -10.41 -8.25
CA PHE A 122 1.85 -9.88 -9.44
C PHE A 122 2.73 -8.90 -10.22
N LEU A 123 3.38 -7.98 -9.53
CA LEU A 123 4.23 -6.98 -10.17
C LEU A 123 5.47 -7.60 -10.83
N PHE A 124 6.12 -8.59 -10.22
CA PHE A 124 7.27 -9.25 -10.83
C PHE A 124 6.87 -10.29 -11.88
N GLU A 125 5.91 -11.16 -11.59
CA GLU A 125 5.63 -12.32 -12.43
C GLU A 125 4.74 -11.97 -13.63
N GLU A 126 3.78 -11.07 -13.45
CA GLU A 126 2.80 -10.74 -14.49
C GLU A 126 3.11 -9.41 -15.18
N CYS A 127 3.42 -8.36 -14.39
CA CYS A 127 3.76 -7.05 -14.95
C CYS A 127 5.21 -6.92 -15.39
N ASP A 128 6.09 -7.85 -15.02
CA ASP A 128 7.51 -7.83 -15.39
C ASP A 128 8.22 -6.54 -14.92
N ALA A 129 7.97 -6.13 -13.67
CA ALA A 129 8.68 -5.04 -13.03
C ALA A 129 10.14 -5.40 -12.78
N ASP A 130 11.03 -4.40 -12.71
CA ASP A 130 12.46 -4.61 -12.45
C ASP A 130 12.82 -4.43 -10.98
N THR A 131 12.16 -3.49 -10.31
CA THR A 131 12.38 -3.15 -8.90
C THR A 131 11.06 -2.81 -8.22
N ILE A 132 10.88 -3.27 -6.99
CA ILE A 132 9.80 -2.82 -6.12
C ILE A 132 10.41 -2.15 -4.91
N CYS A 133 10.01 -0.92 -4.60
CA CYS A 133 10.47 -0.18 -3.44
C CYS A 133 9.31 0.30 -2.58
N ALA A 134 9.61 0.65 -1.36
CA ALA A 134 8.68 1.27 -0.42
C ALA A 134 9.43 2.17 0.56
N GLN A 135 8.74 3.12 1.14
CA GLN A 135 9.31 4.01 2.14
C GLN A 135 8.32 4.27 3.28
N PHE A 136 8.83 4.56 4.44
CA PHE A 136 8.01 4.85 5.61
C PHE A 136 8.65 5.90 6.52
N LEU A 137 7.83 6.57 7.32
CA LEU A 137 8.28 7.50 8.35
C LEU A 137 9.07 6.73 9.43
N GLU A 138 10.23 7.21 9.84
CA GLU A 138 11.09 6.56 10.83
C GLU A 138 10.34 6.19 12.13
N ASN A 139 9.32 6.96 12.49
CA ASN A 139 8.48 6.69 13.66
C ASN A 139 7.42 5.59 13.44
N ASN A 140 7.38 4.93 12.25
CA ASN A 140 6.48 3.82 11.92
C ASN A 140 7.24 2.50 11.70
N PRO A 141 7.88 1.92 12.73
CA PRO A 141 8.67 0.70 12.57
C PRO A 141 7.85 -0.52 12.15
N ALA A 142 6.52 -0.49 12.33
CA ALA A 142 5.64 -1.57 11.90
C ALA A 142 5.61 -1.71 10.37
N SER A 143 5.65 -0.59 9.63
CA SER A 143 5.76 -0.58 8.18
C SER A 143 7.08 -1.21 7.72
N GLY A 144 8.21 -0.86 8.34
CA GLY A 144 9.51 -1.47 8.06
C GLY A 144 9.52 -2.98 8.25
N LYS A 145 8.90 -3.48 9.34
CA LYS A 145 8.76 -4.93 9.57
C LYS A 145 7.96 -5.67 8.49
N VAL A 146 6.98 -5.01 7.87
CA VAL A 146 6.28 -5.59 6.71
C VAL A 146 7.25 -5.71 5.54
N MET A 147 8.01 -4.65 5.23
CA MET A 147 8.98 -4.63 4.13
C MET A 147 10.05 -5.71 4.29
N GLU A 148 10.61 -5.86 5.50
CA GLU A 148 11.58 -6.93 5.81
C GLU A 148 10.98 -8.33 5.61
N LYS A 149 9.75 -8.56 6.09
CA LYS A 149 9.08 -9.87 5.98
C LYS A 149 8.76 -10.28 4.54
N VAL A 150 8.59 -9.33 3.63
CA VAL A 150 8.37 -9.60 2.20
C VAL A 150 9.68 -9.66 1.40
N GLY A 151 10.83 -9.62 2.08
CA GLY A 151 12.15 -9.78 1.48
C GLY A 151 12.78 -8.51 0.93
N MET A 152 12.22 -7.33 1.23
CA MET A 152 12.86 -6.06 0.89
C MET A 152 14.09 -5.83 1.76
N LYS A 153 15.10 -5.21 1.18
CA LYS A 153 16.36 -4.81 1.84
C LYS A 153 16.38 -3.31 2.09
N TYR A 154 16.98 -2.93 3.20
CA TYR A 154 17.21 -1.53 3.55
C TYR A 154 18.19 -0.87 2.58
N GLU A 155 17.78 0.26 1.99
CA GLU A 155 18.60 1.04 1.05
C GLU A 155 19.23 2.28 1.70
N GLY A 156 18.53 2.89 2.65
CA GLY A 156 19.03 4.10 3.28
C GLY A 156 17.98 4.95 3.97
N ARG A 157 18.48 6.05 4.56
CA ARG A 157 17.70 7.06 5.27
C ARG A 157 17.75 8.39 4.51
N LEU A 158 16.59 8.90 4.13
CA LEU A 158 16.43 10.21 3.53
C LEU A 158 16.11 11.23 4.61
N ARG A 159 17.11 12.00 5.03
CA ARG A 159 16.96 12.96 6.14
C ARG A 159 16.08 14.14 5.78
N SER A 160 15.20 14.54 6.71
CA SER A 160 14.30 15.70 6.58
C SER A 160 13.53 15.72 5.24
N ARG A 161 13.09 14.55 4.80
CA ARG A 161 12.58 14.36 3.43
C ARG A 161 11.16 14.85 3.24
N ILE A 162 10.33 14.73 4.28
CA ILE A 162 8.90 15.01 4.19
C ILE A 162 8.42 15.80 5.41
N PHE A 163 7.38 16.58 5.23
CA PHE A 163 6.63 17.16 6.34
C PHE A 163 5.49 16.23 6.74
N ASP A 164 5.30 16.03 8.05
CA ASP A 164 4.07 15.45 8.56
C ASP A 164 2.93 16.49 8.57
N LYS A 165 1.77 16.07 9.00
CA LYS A 165 0.57 16.91 9.08
C LYS A 165 0.71 18.09 10.07
N ASP A 166 1.60 17.98 11.06
CA ASP A 166 1.89 19.01 12.06
C ASP A 166 3.04 19.93 11.62
N ASN A 167 3.45 19.83 10.34
CA ASN A 167 4.53 20.59 9.71
C ASN A 167 5.92 20.33 10.32
N ASN A 168 6.13 19.16 10.97
CA ASN A 168 7.45 18.72 11.41
C ASN A 168 8.17 17.99 10.28
N ARG A 169 9.48 18.21 10.17
CA ARG A 169 10.29 17.47 9.21
C ARG A 169 10.58 16.06 9.73
N ASN A 170 10.35 15.10 8.87
CA ASN A 170 10.54 13.69 9.16
C ASN A 170 11.51 13.04 8.17
N ASP A 171 12.22 12.03 8.66
CA ASP A 171 13.06 11.17 7.86
C ASP A 171 12.24 10.02 7.27
N LEU A 172 12.62 9.59 6.07
CA LEU A 172 12.08 8.39 5.43
C LEU A 172 13.15 7.30 5.40
N LEU A 173 12.76 6.09 5.77
CA LEU A 173 13.54 4.88 5.56
C LEU A 173 13.06 4.21 4.28
N VAL A 174 14.01 3.85 3.41
CA VAL A 174 13.74 3.29 2.08
C VAL A 174 14.17 1.84 2.04
N TYR A 175 13.31 1.01 1.47
CA TYR A 175 13.53 -0.42 1.24
C TYR A 175 13.22 -0.78 -0.20
N SER A 176 13.89 -1.78 -0.74
CA SER A 176 13.59 -2.31 -2.07
C SER A 176 13.82 -3.82 -2.17
N ILE A 177 13.27 -4.41 -3.22
CA ILE A 177 13.58 -5.77 -3.66
C ILE A 177 13.75 -5.75 -5.18
N LEU A 178 14.84 -6.36 -5.64
CA LEU A 178 15.13 -6.50 -7.06
C LEU A 178 14.48 -7.78 -7.62
N LYS A 179 14.14 -7.76 -8.89
CA LYS A 179 13.56 -8.90 -9.59
C LYS A 179 14.38 -10.17 -9.44
N GLU A 180 15.70 -10.08 -9.62
CA GLU A 180 16.61 -11.23 -9.47
C GLU A 180 16.63 -11.80 -8.05
N GLU A 181 16.55 -10.94 -7.02
CA GLU A 181 16.49 -11.37 -5.62
C GLU A 181 15.18 -12.13 -5.33
N TYR A 182 14.06 -11.62 -5.84
CA TYR A 182 12.76 -12.28 -5.71
C TYR A 182 12.77 -13.69 -6.27
N PHE A 183 13.27 -13.88 -7.51
CA PHE A 183 13.31 -15.20 -8.14
C PHE A 183 14.36 -16.13 -7.54
N ASN A 184 15.46 -15.61 -7.01
CA ASN A 184 16.48 -16.44 -6.33
C ASN A 184 15.98 -16.96 -4.98
N ASN A 185 15.16 -16.21 -4.25
CA ASN A 185 14.58 -16.63 -2.98
C ASN A 185 13.43 -17.65 -3.13
N LYS A 186 12.94 -17.90 -4.34
CA LYS A 186 11.92 -18.92 -4.66
C LYS A 186 12.50 -20.30 -5.01
N LYS A 187 13.82 -20.40 -5.23
CA LYS A 187 14.51 -21.67 -5.50
C LYS A 187 14.86 -22.38 -4.20
#